data_90f475b59296942976485fb1be7b3e69
#
_entry.id   90f475b59296942976485fb1be7b3e69
#
_cell.length_a   1.000
_cell.length_b   1.000
_cell.length_c   1.000
_cell.angle_alpha   90.00
_cell.angle_beta   90.00
_cell.angle_gamma   90.00
#
_symmetry.space_group_name_H-M   'P 1'
#
loop_
_entity.id
_entity.type
_entity.pdbx_description
1 polymer ?
#
loop_
_entity_poly.entity_id
_entity_poly.type
_entity_poly.pdbx_seq_one_letter_code
_entity_poly.pdbx_strand_id
1 'polypeptide(L)'
;MFEYLLMIFKYMTVKRLLNLFKSYTSYYLSIVLKIPIVWGYPPILMIEPTNICNLKCPLCPSGTGQLKRPKGYMTLDTFKKTIKEVSPYTFMLIMWNQGEPFLNKDFIEMCKIAKQHNMLLLVSTNANLLPSAKEIVAAKIDRLIVSADGASQETYNKYRRNGELSIVVENIDAIIKEKNIAKSKLPKVIWQFIVMKHNEHELEKIKNITDKIGVDQLQLKTVQIYEKEDINKFLPNNPKYRRYKVRGNNFELKYGIKNRCRRIWTQPVINWDGELAVCCFDKDNDFKIGNINEHLFKELWKNKSFYNFRAQILKDRAKIEMCKNCGEGISLKIKSK
;
A
#
# COMPACT_ATOMS: atom_id res chain seq x y z
N MET A 1 4.22 -18.62 -0.93
CA MET A 1 5.22 -18.10 0.05
C MET A 1 6.65 -18.22 -0.49
N PHE A 2 7.05 -19.39 -0.99
CA PHE A 2 8.40 -19.63 -1.55
C PHE A 2 8.76 -18.72 -2.73
N GLU A 3 7.89 -18.61 -3.74
CA GLU A 3 8.10 -17.70 -4.88
C GLU A 3 8.28 -16.22 -4.48
N TYR A 4 7.56 -15.77 -3.45
CA TYR A 4 7.71 -14.40 -2.96
C TYR A 4 9.06 -14.18 -2.27
N LEU A 5 9.55 -15.17 -1.55
CA LEU A 5 10.91 -15.14 -0.96
C LEU A 5 11.98 -15.12 -2.06
N LEU A 6 11.87 -15.98 -3.07
CA LEU A 6 12.79 -15.98 -4.22
C LEU A 6 12.81 -14.63 -4.94
N MET A 7 11.63 -14.01 -5.12
CA MET A 7 11.52 -12.67 -5.71
C MET A 7 12.25 -11.63 -4.87
N ILE A 8 12.13 -11.67 -3.54
CA ILE A 8 12.86 -10.76 -2.63
C ILE A 8 14.37 -10.97 -2.77
N PHE A 9 14.84 -12.22 -2.74
CA PHE A 9 16.28 -12.53 -2.83
C PHE A 9 16.94 -11.97 -4.08
N LYS A 10 16.23 -11.91 -5.21
CA LYS A 10 16.73 -11.31 -6.46
C LYS A 10 17.18 -9.84 -6.30
N TYR A 11 16.57 -9.10 -5.37
CA TYR A 11 16.83 -7.68 -5.14
C TYR A 11 17.74 -7.40 -3.94
N MET A 12 18.25 -8.48 -3.30
CA MET A 12 19.10 -8.33 -2.13
C MET A 12 20.57 -8.22 -2.53
N THR A 13 21.21 -7.12 -2.11
CA THR A 13 22.67 -6.97 -2.09
C THR A 13 23.18 -7.20 -0.67
N VAL A 14 24.47 -7.43 -0.50
CA VAL A 14 25.07 -7.57 0.85
C VAL A 14 24.74 -6.36 1.72
N LYS A 15 24.83 -5.13 1.16
CA LYS A 15 24.50 -3.89 1.88
C LYS A 15 23.04 -3.84 2.32
N ARG A 16 22.10 -4.26 1.46
CA ARG A 16 20.67 -4.34 1.78
C ARG A 16 20.37 -5.41 2.83
N LEU A 17 21.05 -6.56 2.75
CA LEU A 17 20.91 -7.63 3.73
C LEU A 17 21.39 -7.19 5.12
N LEU A 18 22.57 -6.59 5.20
CA LEU A 18 23.09 -6.02 6.44
C LEU A 18 22.18 -4.93 7.01
N ASN A 19 21.64 -4.07 6.12
CA ASN A 19 20.68 -3.05 6.51
C ASN A 19 19.37 -3.65 7.05
N LEU A 20 18.86 -4.69 6.41
CA LEU A 20 17.68 -5.43 6.86
C LEU A 20 17.89 -5.96 8.28
N PHE A 21 19.04 -6.63 8.51
CA PHE A 21 19.41 -7.13 9.84
C PHE A 21 19.46 -5.99 10.87
N LYS A 22 20.18 -4.89 10.58
CA LYS A 22 20.25 -3.70 11.47
C LYS A 22 18.87 -3.14 11.79
N SER A 23 18.00 -3.01 10.80
CA SER A 23 16.65 -2.44 10.96
C SER A 23 15.78 -3.33 11.86
N TYR A 24 15.79 -4.65 11.66
CA TYR A 24 14.99 -5.56 12.48
C TYR A 24 15.55 -5.73 13.88
N THR A 25 16.86 -5.86 14.03
CA THR A 25 17.51 -5.96 15.36
C THR A 25 17.23 -4.71 16.17
N SER A 26 17.40 -3.51 15.59
CA SER A 26 17.10 -2.27 16.30
C SER A 26 15.62 -2.14 16.67
N TYR A 27 14.70 -2.61 15.81
CA TYR A 27 13.29 -2.67 16.15
C TYR A 27 13.00 -3.58 17.35
N TYR A 28 13.55 -4.80 17.39
CA TYR A 28 13.32 -5.70 18.51
C TYR A 28 13.96 -5.22 19.79
N LEU A 29 15.16 -4.66 19.74
CA LEU A 29 15.80 -4.02 20.89
C LEU A 29 14.97 -2.83 21.40
N SER A 30 14.40 -2.03 20.49
CA SER A 30 13.52 -0.93 20.87
C SER A 30 12.28 -1.40 21.67
N ILE A 31 11.71 -2.55 21.29
CA ILE A 31 10.57 -3.12 22.03
C ILE A 31 10.98 -3.58 23.43
N VAL A 32 12.13 -4.24 23.56
CA VAL A 32 12.60 -4.77 24.85
C VAL A 32 12.98 -3.63 25.80
N LEU A 33 13.75 -2.68 25.29
CA LEU A 33 14.28 -1.57 26.10
C LEU A 33 13.28 -0.41 26.24
N LYS A 34 12.18 -0.41 25.48
CA LYS A 34 11.14 0.65 25.43
C LYS A 34 11.69 2.02 25.04
N ILE A 35 12.81 2.07 24.31
CA ILE A 35 13.42 3.29 23.77
C ILE A 35 13.65 3.13 22.26
N PRO A 36 13.52 4.20 21.45
CA PRO A 36 13.77 4.11 20.01
C PRO A 36 15.26 3.91 19.69
N ILE A 37 15.60 2.76 19.15
CA ILE A 37 16.92 2.45 18.61
C ILE A 37 16.76 2.33 17.10
N VAL A 38 17.57 3.05 16.30
CA VAL A 38 17.48 3.07 14.84
C VAL A 38 18.89 2.97 14.24
N TRP A 39 19.33 1.75 13.94
CA TRP A 39 20.64 1.48 13.35
C TRP A 39 20.60 1.44 11.82
N GLY A 40 19.51 0.89 11.27
CA GLY A 40 19.32 0.73 9.83
C GLY A 40 18.44 1.82 9.22
N TYR A 41 18.38 1.81 7.89
CA TYR A 41 17.44 2.56 7.08
C TYR A 41 16.22 1.71 6.75
N PRO A 42 15.10 2.28 6.26
CA PRO A 42 13.93 1.49 5.92
C PRO A 42 14.23 0.54 4.76
N PRO A 43 14.09 -0.78 4.94
CA PRO A 43 14.28 -1.75 3.87
C PRO A 43 13.16 -1.69 2.81
N ILE A 44 12.03 -1.13 3.16
CA ILE A 44 10.86 -0.89 2.32
C ILE A 44 10.54 0.60 2.37
N LEU A 45 10.22 1.20 1.24
CA LEU A 45 9.74 2.58 1.19
C LEU A 45 8.41 2.62 0.44
N MET A 46 7.45 3.36 0.97
CA MET A 46 6.24 3.69 0.24
C MET A 46 6.41 5.08 -0.37
N ILE A 47 6.08 5.21 -1.64
CA ILE A 47 6.09 6.49 -2.36
C ILE A 47 4.68 6.73 -2.89
N GLU A 48 4.18 7.94 -2.70
CA GLU A 48 2.91 8.40 -3.24
C GLU A 48 3.16 9.21 -4.52
N PRO A 49 2.93 8.64 -5.71
CA PRO A 49 3.15 9.37 -6.97
C PRO A 49 2.18 10.53 -7.16
N THR A 50 1.00 10.42 -6.58
CA THR A 50 -0.04 11.45 -6.52
C THR A 50 -1.06 11.11 -5.45
N ASN A 51 -1.75 12.11 -4.92
CA ASN A 51 -2.92 11.91 -4.06
C ASN A 51 -4.25 12.20 -4.76
N ILE A 52 -4.21 12.43 -6.08
CA ILE A 52 -5.39 12.62 -6.94
C ILE A 52 -5.90 11.25 -7.40
N CYS A 53 -7.21 11.05 -7.41
CA CYS A 53 -7.86 9.83 -7.88
C CYS A 53 -9.03 10.16 -8.79
N ASN A 54 -9.24 9.35 -9.82
CA ASN A 54 -10.39 9.42 -10.72
C ASN A 54 -11.65 8.77 -10.14
N LEU A 55 -11.53 7.96 -9.08
CA LEU A 55 -12.68 7.32 -8.42
C LEU A 55 -13.11 8.06 -7.16
N LYS A 56 -14.39 7.86 -6.77
CA LYS A 56 -15.03 8.45 -5.57
C LYS A 56 -15.42 7.39 -4.55
N CYS A 57 -14.48 6.53 -4.15
CA CYS A 57 -14.74 5.47 -3.18
C CYS A 57 -15.12 6.04 -1.80
N PRO A 58 -16.25 5.62 -1.19
CA PRO A 58 -16.83 6.30 -0.02
C PRO A 58 -16.01 6.19 1.29
N LEU A 59 -15.14 5.18 1.42
CA LEU A 59 -14.25 5.03 2.59
C LEU A 59 -12.80 5.46 2.31
N CYS A 60 -12.54 6.11 1.16
CA CYS A 60 -11.21 6.55 0.78
C CYS A 60 -11.09 8.07 0.87
N PRO A 61 -10.18 8.65 1.67
CA PRO A 61 -10.03 10.10 1.78
C PRO A 61 -9.74 10.81 0.46
N SER A 62 -8.98 10.18 -0.46
CA SER A 62 -8.79 10.72 -1.82
C SER A 62 -10.10 10.70 -2.62
N GLY A 63 -10.92 9.65 -2.47
CA GLY A 63 -12.19 9.51 -3.17
C GLY A 63 -13.29 10.44 -2.65
N THR A 64 -13.32 10.71 -1.35
CA THR A 64 -14.29 11.60 -0.69
C THR A 64 -13.85 13.06 -0.69
N GLY A 65 -12.60 13.35 -1.06
CA GLY A 65 -12.05 14.70 -1.00
C GLY A 65 -11.72 15.18 0.42
N GLN A 66 -11.66 14.30 1.40
CA GLN A 66 -11.42 14.63 2.82
C GLN A 66 -9.95 14.82 3.19
N LEU A 67 -9.01 14.61 2.25
CA LEU A 67 -7.61 14.92 2.49
C LEU A 67 -7.44 16.44 2.69
N LYS A 68 -6.79 16.81 3.80
CA LYS A 68 -6.48 18.21 4.13
C LYS A 68 -5.26 18.74 3.39
N ARG A 69 -4.36 17.83 2.94
CA ARG A 69 -3.17 18.18 2.18
C ARG A 69 -3.52 18.69 0.78
N PRO A 70 -2.69 19.60 0.19
CA PRO A 70 -2.82 19.96 -1.21
C PRO A 70 -2.84 18.73 -2.12
N LYS A 71 -3.51 18.86 -3.28
CA LYS A 71 -3.49 17.84 -4.33
C LYS A 71 -2.35 18.10 -5.29
N GLY A 72 -1.68 17.04 -5.75
CA GLY A 72 -0.59 17.20 -6.69
C GLY A 72 0.02 15.89 -7.16
N TYR A 73 1.12 16.03 -7.89
CA TYR A 73 1.89 14.96 -8.52
C TYR A 73 3.36 15.06 -8.13
N MET A 74 3.97 13.94 -7.78
CA MET A 74 5.40 13.88 -7.55
C MET A 74 6.15 14.17 -8.84
N THR A 75 7.15 15.04 -8.77
CA THR A 75 8.04 15.32 -9.91
C THR A 75 9.08 14.21 -10.08
N LEU A 76 9.60 14.05 -11.30
CA LEU A 76 10.71 13.12 -11.54
C LEU A 76 11.95 13.49 -10.74
N ASP A 77 12.21 14.77 -10.49
CA ASP A 77 13.38 15.23 -9.74
C ASP A 77 13.29 14.83 -8.26
N THR A 78 12.13 15.05 -7.62
CA THR A 78 11.88 14.57 -6.25
C THR A 78 12.03 13.05 -6.18
N PHE A 79 11.50 12.32 -7.17
CA PHE A 79 11.62 10.87 -7.23
C PHE A 79 13.08 10.42 -7.40
N LYS A 80 13.81 10.98 -8.36
CA LYS A 80 15.23 10.67 -8.61
C LYS A 80 16.09 10.95 -7.38
N LYS A 81 15.91 12.12 -6.74
CA LYS A 81 16.59 12.46 -5.48
C LYS A 81 16.32 11.40 -4.41
N THR A 82 15.05 11.04 -4.21
CA THR A 82 14.65 10.00 -3.26
C THR A 82 15.35 8.67 -3.55
N ILE A 83 15.25 8.16 -4.79
CA ILE A 83 15.82 6.86 -5.17
C ILE A 83 17.33 6.83 -5.00
N LYS A 84 18.03 7.90 -5.40
CA LYS A 84 19.49 8.02 -5.24
C LYS A 84 19.92 7.83 -3.78
N GLU A 85 19.18 8.40 -2.83
CA GLU A 85 19.53 8.32 -1.41
C GLU A 85 19.16 6.97 -0.77
N VAL A 86 18.00 6.37 -1.14
CA VAL A 86 17.48 5.20 -0.44
C VAL A 86 17.88 3.88 -1.07
N SER A 87 18.11 3.82 -2.39
CA SER A 87 18.33 2.57 -3.11
C SER A 87 19.48 1.69 -2.60
N PRO A 88 20.56 2.22 -1.97
CA PRO A 88 21.59 1.38 -1.38
C PRO A 88 21.10 0.50 -0.21
N TYR A 89 20.01 0.88 0.44
CA TYR A 89 19.51 0.26 1.68
C TYR A 89 18.12 -0.34 1.53
N THR A 90 17.29 0.26 0.68
CA THR A 90 15.90 -0.10 0.42
C THR A 90 15.85 -1.04 -0.78
N PHE A 91 15.26 -2.24 -0.59
CA PHE A 91 15.13 -3.21 -1.68
C PHE A 91 13.75 -3.20 -2.34
N MET A 92 12.73 -2.66 -1.65
CA MET A 92 11.34 -2.69 -2.11
C MET A 92 10.71 -1.30 -2.09
N LEU A 93 10.07 -0.95 -3.18
CA LEU A 93 9.19 0.21 -3.28
C LEU A 93 7.73 -0.20 -3.38
N ILE A 94 6.91 0.47 -2.60
CA ILE A 94 5.45 0.42 -2.66
C ILE A 94 5.00 1.73 -3.29
N MET A 95 4.58 1.67 -4.58
CA MET A 95 4.33 2.85 -5.40
C MET A 95 2.86 3.26 -5.38
N TRP A 96 2.32 3.44 -4.19
CA TRP A 96 1.01 4.04 -3.91
C TRP A 96 0.89 4.42 -2.44
N ASN A 97 0.01 5.36 -2.10
CA ASN A 97 -0.45 5.65 -0.74
C ASN A 97 -1.90 6.14 -0.80
N GLN A 98 -2.10 7.36 -1.23
CA GLN A 98 -3.38 7.93 -1.63
C GLN A 98 -3.40 8.11 -3.15
N GLY A 99 -4.59 8.38 -3.74
CA GLY A 99 -4.71 8.63 -5.17
C GLY A 99 -4.62 7.40 -6.07
N GLU A 100 -4.52 7.66 -7.37
CA GLU A 100 -4.31 6.65 -8.41
C GLU A 100 -2.94 6.90 -9.08
N PRO A 101 -1.97 6.00 -8.91
CA PRO A 101 -0.60 6.23 -9.38
C PRO A 101 -0.49 6.54 -10.88
N PHE A 102 -1.29 5.89 -11.72
CA PHE A 102 -1.23 6.07 -13.18
C PHE A 102 -1.78 7.40 -13.67
N LEU A 103 -2.37 8.23 -12.80
CA LEU A 103 -2.68 9.62 -13.14
C LEU A 103 -1.44 10.52 -13.16
N ASN A 104 -0.34 10.11 -12.54
CA ASN A 104 0.92 10.81 -12.71
C ASN A 104 1.53 10.42 -14.07
N LYS A 105 1.65 11.39 -15.00
CA LYS A 105 2.17 11.18 -16.35
C LYS A 105 3.57 10.58 -16.40
N ASP A 106 4.37 10.83 -15.36
CA ASP A 106 5.75 10.37 -15.26
C ASP A 106 5.87 9.00 -14.54
N PHE A 107 4.73 8.37 -14.17
CA PHE A 107 4.73 7.17 -13.33
C PHE A 107 5.45 5.98 -13.95
N ILE A 108 5.28 5.73 -15.24
CA ILE A 108 6.00 4.65 -15.94
C ILE A 108 7.51 4.90 -15.95
N GLU A 109 7.92 6.16 -16.12
CA GLU A 109 9.35 6.50 -16.04
C GLU A 109 9.89 6.34 -14.62
N MET A 110 9.12 6.70 -13.60
CA MET A 110 9.48 6.41 -12.19
C MET A 110 9.69 4.90 -11.96
N CYS A 111 8.82 4.05 -12.52
CA CYS A 111 8.98 2.60 -12.44
C CYS A 111 10.29 2.14 -13.10
N LYS A 112 10.62 2.64 -14.29
CA LYS A 112 11.86 2.30 -15.01
C LYS A 112 13.11 2.73 -14.22
N ILE A 113 13.13 3.95 -13.68
CA ILE A 113 14.21 4.45 -12.82
C ILE A 113 14.41 3.54 -11.60
N ALA A 114 13.33 3.17 -10.92
CA ALA A 114 13.42 2.27 -9.77
C ALA A 114 13.99 0.88 -10.16
N LYS A 115 13.63 0.37 -11.35
CA LYS A 115 14.17 -0.90 -11.88
C LYS A 115 15.66 -0.79 -12.23
N GLN A 116 16.14 0.35 -12.75
CA GLN A 116 17.56 0.62 -12.98
C GLN A 116 18.37 0.57 -11.67
N HIS A 117 17.76 0.95 -10.54
CA HIS A 117 18.35 0.83 -9.21
C HIS A 117 18.12 -0.55 -8.54
N ASN A 118 17.74 -1.57 -9.33
CA ASN A 118 17.48 -2.94 -8.86
C ASN A 118 16.55 -2.99 -7.65
N MET A 119 15.38 -2.35 -7.76
CA MET A 119 14.37 -2.33 -6.70
C MET A 119 13.16 -3.21 -7.07
N LEU A 120 12.61 -3.91 -6.10
CA LEU A 120 11.37 -4.66 -6.24
C LEU A 120 10.19 -3.68 -6.18
N LEU A 121 9.33 -3.68 -7.21
CA LEU A 121 8.21 -2.75 -7.35
C LEU A 121 6.86 -3.41 -7.08
N LEU A 122 6.13 -2.85 -6.14
CA LEU A 122 4.71 -3.13 -5.92
C LEU A 122 3.91 -1.90 -6.32
N VAL A 123 2.92 -2.08 -7.18
CA VAL A 123 2.00 -1.03 -7.64
C VAL A 123 0.58 -1.46 -7.32
N SER A 124 -0.25 -0.54 -6.84
CA SER A 124 -1.70 -0.77 -6.70
C SER A 124 -2.45 0.28 -7.51
N THR A 125 -3.46 -0.16 -8.27
CA THR A 125 -4.27 0.67 -9.15
C THR A 125 -5.74 0.28 -9.10
N ASN A 126 -6.61 1.20 -9.44
CA ASN A 126 -8.02 0.90 -9.70
C ASN A 126 -8.26 0.38 -11.14
N ALA A 127 -7.26 0.44 -11.98
CA ALA A 127 -7.22 -0.03 -13.37
C ALA A 127 -8.28 0.56 -14.31
N ASN A 128 -8.90 1.70 -13.98
CA ASN A 128 -9.83 2.39 -14.88
C ASN A 128 -9.14 3.31 -15.89
N LEU A 129 -7.94 3.77 -15.56
CA LEU A 129 -7.08 4.57 -16.44
C LEU A 129 -5.67 4.00 -16.36
N LEU A 130 -5.29 3.24 -17.38
CA LEU A 130 -3.96 2.66 -17.49
C LEU A 130 -3.29 3.12 -18.78
N PRO A 131 -1.96 3.22 -18.83
CA PRO A 131 -1.22 3.28 -20.08
C PRO A 131 -1.39 1.97 -20.85
N SER A 132 -0.83 1.87 -22.05
CA SER A 132 -0.91 0.66 -22.83
C SER A 132 -0.35 -0.56 -22.08
N ALA A 133 -0.92 -1.74 -22.32
CA ALA A 133 -0.43 -2.99 -21.73
C ALA A 133 1.06 -3.22 -22.01
N LYS A 134 1.53 -2.82 -23.21
CA LYS A 134 2.93 -2.87 -23.63
C LYS A 134 3.83 -2.05 -22.72
N GLU A 135 3.44 -0.82 -22.38
CA GLU A 135 4.20 0.05 -21.46
C GLU A 135 4.26 -0.53 -20.04
N ILE A 136 3.14 -1.09 -19.56
CA ILE A 136 3.08 -1.73 -18.22
C ILE A 136 4.01 -2.95 -18.16
N VAL A 137 3.99 -3.82 -19.18
CA VAL A 137 4.86 -5.00 -19.25
C VAL A 137 6.32 -4.60 -19.38
N ALA A 138 6.61 -3.61 -20.24
CA ALA A 138 7.97 -3.07 -20.43
C ALA A 138 8.55 -2.39 -19.17
N ALA A 139 7.70 -1.81 -18.31
CA ALA A 139 8.13 -1.21 -17.05
C ALA A 139 8.61 -2.23 -16.01
N LYS A 140 8.41 -3.54 -16.26
CA LYS A 140 8.88 -4.64 -15.39
C LYS A 140 8.43 -4.51 -13.93
N ILE A 141 7.22 -4.00 -13.72
CA ILE A 141 6.58 -3.98 -12.39
C ILE A 141 6.53 -5.41 -11.85
N ASP A 142 6.99 -5.63 -10.63
CA ASP A 142 7.02 -7.00 -10.08
C ASP A 142 5.64 -7.50 -9.68
N ARG A 143 4.84 -6.65 -9.05
CA ARG A 143 3.46 -6.98 -8.64
C ARG A 143 2.52 -5.81 -8.94
N LEU A 144 1.53 -6.06 -9.77
CA LEU A 144 0.45 -5.13 -10.07
C LEU A 144 -0.80 -5.60 -9.33
N ILE A 145 -1.21 -4.83 -8.33
CA ILE A 145 -2.40 -5.09 -7.52
C ILE A 145 -3.54 -4.28 -8.10
N VAL A 146 -4.51 -4.96 -8.68
CA VAL A 146 -5.73 -4.35 -9.22
C VAL A 146 -6.82 -4.40 -8.17
N SER A 147 -7.29 -3.23 -7.76
CA SER A 147 -8.29 -3.06 -6.71
C SER A 147 -9.69 -2.94 -7.29
N ALA A 148 -10.42 -4.06 -7.38
CA ALA A 148 -11.79 -4.11 -7.90
C ALA A 148 -12.69 -4.95 -6.98
N ASP A 149 -13.76 -4.33 -6.48
CA ASP A 149 -14.55 -4.82 -5.35
C ASP A 149 -16.01 -5.13 -5.75
N GLY A 150 -16.21 -5.76 -6.89
CA GLY A 150 -17.49 -6.26 -7.39
C GLY A 150 -17.30 -7.25 -8.52
N ALA A 151 -18.25 -8.17 -8.70
CA ALA A 151 -18.31 -9.11 -9.83
C ALA A 151 -19.45 -8.75 -10.83
N SER A 152 -20.13 -7.62 -10.60
CA SER A 152 -21.06 -6.95 -11.50
C SER A 152 -20.85 -5.45 -11.42
N GLN A 153 -21.25 -4.70 -12.46
CA GLN A 153 -21.14 -3.24 -12.46
C GLN A 153 -21.95 -2.63 -11.30
N GLU A 154 -23.12 -3.18 -10.98
CA GLU A 154 -23.95 -2.72 -9.87
C GLU A 154 -23.23 -2.80 -8.53
N THR A 155 -22.69 -3.98 -8.17
CA THR A 155 -21.97 -4.17 -6.91
C THR A 155 -20.64 -3.41 -6.89
N TYR A 156 -19.94 -3.33 -8.00
CA TYR A 156 -18.71 -2.58 -8.15
C TYR A 156 -18.95 -1.08 -7.83
N ASN A 157 -20.00 -0.46 -8.39
CA ASN A 157 -20.31 0.95 -8.19
C ASN A 157 -20.77 1.31 -6.77
N LYS A 158 -21.23 0.34 -5.98
CA LYS A 158 -21.57 0.60 -4.56
C LYS A 158 -20.34 1.09 -3.77
N TYR A 159 -19.14 0.69 -4.20
CA TYR A 159 -17.90 1.12 -3.57
C TYR A 159 -16.97 1.87 -4.53
N ARG A 160 -16.69 1.35 -5.72
CA ARG A 160 -15.79 1.95 -6.72
C ARG A 160 -16.54 2.95 -7.60
N ARG A 161 -17.12 3.99 -6.95
CA ARG A 161 -17.93 5.00 -7.63
C ARG A 161 -17.12 5.72 -8.70
N ASN A 162 -17.77 6.02 -9.84
CA ASN A 162 -17.19 6.59 -11.05
C ASN A 162 -16.23 5.64 -11.79
N GLY A 163 -16.29 4.35 -11.52
CA GLY A 163 -15.47 3.35 -12.21
C GLY A 163 -16.33 2.41 -13.05
N GLU A 164 -15.70 1.85 -14.08
CA GLU A 164 -16.29 0.90 -15.03
C GLU A 164 -15.62 -0.45 -14.85
N LEU A 165 -16.37 -1.49 -14.44
CA LEU A 165 -15.81 -2.83 -14.25
C LEU A 165 -15.38 -3.47 -15.55
N SER A 166 -16.08 -3.23 -16.65
CA SER A 166 -15.70 -3.70 -18.01
C SER A 166 -14.31 -3.21 -18.40
N ILE A 167 -14.01 -1.91 -18.18
CA ILE A 167 -12.70 -1.33 -18.45
C ILE A 167 -11.60 -2.00 -17.60
N VAL A 168 -11.90 -2.29 -16.34
CA VAL A 168 -10.94 -3.00 -15.45
C VAL A 168 -10.64 -4.39 -16.00
N VAL A 169 -11.67 -5.14 -16.41
CA VAL A 169 -11.53 -6.48 -16.97
C VAL A 169 -10.75 -6.45 -18.28
N GLU A 170 -11.08 -5.54 -19.21
CA GLU A 170 -10.40 -5.35 -20.49
C GLU A 170 -8.92 -5.00 -20.30
N ASN A 171 -8.61 -4.07 -19.39
CA ASN A 171 -7.24 -3.66 -19.10
C ASN A 171 -6.41 -4.82 -18.52
N ILE A 172 -6.98 -5.62 -17.62
CA ILE A 172 -6.28 -6.79 -17.07
C ILE A 172 -6.06 -7.85 -18.17
N ASP A 173 -7.07 -8.15 -18.97
CA ASP A 173 -6.98 -9.11 -20.08
C ASP A 173 -5.90 -8.68 -21.08
N ALA A 174 -5.86 -7.40 -21.45
CA ALA A 174 -4.82 -6.85 -22.31
C ALA A 174 -3.41 -7.01 -21.71
N ILE A 175 -3.23 -6.77 -20.41
CA ILE A 175 -1.94 -6.98 -19.74
C ILE A 175 -1.54 -8.46 -19.75
N ILE A 176 -2.47 -9.38 -19.49
CA ILE A 176 -2.20 -10.83 -19.51
C ILE A 176 -1.82 -11.29 -20.93
N LYS A 177 -2.54 -10.83 -21.95
CA LYS A 177 -2.22 -11.11 -23.35
C LYS A 177 -0.83 -10.59 -23.72
N GLU A 178 -0.52 -9.35 -23.37
CA GLU A 178 0.80 -8.75 -23.66
C GLU A 178 1.93 -9.47 -22.93
N LYS A 179 1.73 -9.90 -21.68
CA LYS A 179 2.69 -10.76 -20.95
C LYS A 179 3.01 -12.04 -21.75
N ASN A 180 1.99 -12.67 -22.33
CA ASN A 180 2.16 -13.90 -23.10
C ASN A 180 2.90 -13.64 -24.41
N ILE A 181 2.55 -12.57 -25.13
CA ILE A 181 3.23 -12.14 -26.37
C ILE A 181 4.71 -11.85 -26.09
N ALA A 182 4.98 -11.06 -25.05
CA ALA A 182 6.34 -10.68 -24.64
C ALA A 182 7.09 -11.81 -23.91
N LYS A 183 6.49 -12.99 -23.70
CA LYS A 183 7.01 -14.09 -22.87
C LYS A 183 7.52 -13.63 -21.51
N SER A 184 6.85 -12.61 -20.94
CA SER A 184 7.21 -11.99 -19.66
C SER A 184 6.51 -12.67 -18.48
N LYS A 185 7.27 -12.94 -17.41
CA LYS A 185 6.71 -13.39 -16.13
C LYS A 185 6.19 -12.22 -15.28
N LEU A 186 6.40 -10.98 -15.71
CA LEU A 186 6.03 -9.76 -14.98
C LEU A 186 5.10 -8.88 -15.84
N PRO A 187 4.22 -8.12 -15.17
CA PRO A 187 3.96 -8.13 -13.73
C PRO A 187 3.24 -9.39 -13.26
N LYS A 188 3.41 -9.78 -11.99
CA LYS A 188 2.46 -10.68 -11.33
C LYS A 188 1.19 -9.88 -11.07
N VAL A 189 0.10 -10.23 -11.74
CA VAL A 189 -1.19 -9.55 -11.63
C VAL A 189 -2.00 -10.13 -10.48
N ILE A 190 -2.37 -9.27 -9.52
CA ILE A 190 -3.13 -9.66 -8.34
C ILE A 190 -4.45 -8.92 -8.33
N TRP A 191 -5.55 -9.64 -8.44
CA TRP A 191 -6.87 -9.05 -8.20
C TRP A 191 -7.10 -8.94 -6.70
N GLN A 192 -7.18 -7.73 -6.18
CA GLN A 192 -7.52 -7.48 -4.79
C GLN A 192 -9.01 -7.16 -4.67
N PHE A 193 -9.70 -7.91 -3.81
CA PHE A 193 -11.13 -7.76 -3.55
C PHE A 193 -11.36 -7.50 -2.06
N ILE A 194 -11.89 -6.33 -1.72
CA ILE A 194 -12.29 -6.00 -0.36
C ILE A 194 -13.68 -6.59 -0.14
N VAL A 195 -13.78 -7.54 0.79
CA VAL A 195 -15.07 -8.16 1.12
C VAL A 195 -15.88 -7.19 1.98
N MET A 196 -17.06 -6.83 1.49
CA MET A 196 -18.01 -5.92 2.10
C MET A 196 -19.42 -6.53 2.10
N LYS A 197 -20.35 -5.96 2.86
CA LYS A 197 -21.73 -6.45 2.99
C LYS A 197 -22.43 -6.64 1.64
N HIS A 198 -22.22 -5.71 0.72
CA HIS A 198 -22.91 -5.71 -0.58
C HIS A 198 -22.26 -6.61 -1.65
N ASN A 199 -21.09 -7.18 -1.38
CA ASN A 199 -20.38 -8.03 -2.34
C ASN A 199 -19.91 -9.38 -1.77
N GLU A 200 -20.14 -9.68 -0.47
CA GLU A 200 -19.69 -10.93 0.14
C GLU A 200 -20.32 -12.19 -0.48
N HIS A 201 -21.47 -12.06 -1.16
CA HIS A 201 -22.13 -13.13 -1.87
C HIS A 201 -21.52 -13.41 -3.26
N GLU A 202 -20.66 -12.53 -3.77
CA GLU A 202 -20.05 -12.65 -5.11
C GLU A 202 -18.68 -13.34 -5.12
N LEU A 203 -18.21 -13.91 -4.00
CA LEU A 203 -16.84 -14.45 -3.88
C LEU A 203 -16.55 -15.59 -4.85
N GLU A 204 -17.52 -16.45 -5.14
CA GLU A 204 -17.38 -17.52 -6.12
C GLU A 204 -17.37 -16.96 -7.55
N LYS A 205 -18.26 -16.01 -7.83
CA LYS A 205 -18.34 -15.34 -9.12
C LYS A 205 -17.05 -14.61 -9.46
N ILE A 206 -16.48 -13.85 -8.51
CA ILE A 206 -15.20 -13.16 -8.74
C ILE A 206 -14.04 -14.14 -8.94
N LYS A 207 -14.04 -15.27 -8.23
CA LYS A 207 -13.06 -16.33 -8.45
C LYS A 207 -13.14 -16.84 -9.88
N ASN A 208 -14.34 -17.16 -10.39
CA ASN A 208 -14.52 -17.64 -11.76
C ASN A 208 -14.08 -16.59 -12.81
N ILE A 209 -14.36 -15.30 -12.58
CA ILE A 209 -13.90 -14.21 -13.45
C ILE A 209 -12.36 -14.16 -13.47
N THR A 210 -11.72 -14.18 -12.30
CA THR A 210 -10.26 -14.09 -12.19
C THR A 210 -9.55 -15.31 -12.78
N ASP A 211 -10.11 -16.51 -12.60
CA ASP A 211 -9.59 -17.76 -13.18
C ASP A 211 -9.70 -17.72 -14.72
N LYS A 212 -10.83 -17.23 -15.27
CA LYS A 212 -11.05 -17.10 -16.71
C LYS A 212 -10.08 -16.11 -17.38
N ILE A 213 -9.82 -14.98 -16.73
CA ILE A 213 -8.87 -13.97 -17.21
C ILE A 213 -7.41 -14.45 -17.09
N GLY A 214 -7.14 -15.34 -16.14
CA GLY A 214 -5.80 -15.88 -15.88
C GLY A 214 -4.93 -14.96 -15.02
N VAL A 215 -5.52 -14.25 -14.02
CA VAL A 215 -4.72 -13.48 -13.08
C VAL A 215 -3.89 -14.39 -12.20
N ASP A 216 -2.70 -13.94 -11.81
CA ASP A 216 -1.77 -14.76 -11.03
C ASP A 216 -2.29 -15.04 -9.60
N GLN A 217 -3.16 -14.18 -9.03
CA GLN A 217 -3.69 -14.34 -7.68
C GLN A 217 -4.97 -13.53 -7.45
N LEU A 218 -5.99 -14.15 -6.83
CA LEU A 218 -7.09 -13.43 -6.18
C LEU A 218 -6.76 -13.22 -4.69
N GLN A 219 -6.78 -11.97 -4.21
CA GLN A 219 -6.49 -11.63 -2.83
C GLN A 219 -7.70 -11.00 -2.16
N LEU A 220 -8.27 -11.67 -1.15
CA LEU A 220 -9.34 -11.13 -0.35
C LEU A 220 -8.82 -10.23 0.77
N LYS A 221 -9.47 -9.09 0.99
CA LYS A 221 -9.17 -8.12 2.05
C LYS A 221 -10.40 -7.84 2.90
N THR A 222 -10.16 -7.44 4.14
CA THR A 222 -11.22 -6.95 5.02
C THR A 222 -11.38 -5.45 4.85
N VAL A 223 -12.63 -4.97 4.86
CA VAL A 223 -12.93 -3.54 4.83
C VAL A 223 -12.44 -2.84 6.10
N GLN A 224 -11.97 -1.60 5.95
CA GLN A 224 -11.68 -0.70 7.06
C GLN A 224 -12.82 0.29 7.19
N ILE A 225 -13.40 0.38 8.39
CA ILE A 225 -14.49 1.29 8.74
C ILE A 225 -13.90 2.44 9.55
N TYR A 226 -14.31 3.66 9.27
CA TYR A 226 -13.86 4.84 10.00
C TYR A 226 -14.97 5.39 10.89
N GLU A 227 -16.21 5.45 10.40
CA GLU A 227 -17.36 6.00 11.09
C GLU A 227 -18.35 4.91 11.45
N LYS A 228 -19.14 5.12 12.52
CA LYS A 228 -20.12 4.14 12.99
C LYS A 228 -21.23 3.89 11.98
N GLU A 229 -21.62 4.91 11.26
CA GLU A 229 -22.66 4.87 10.22
C GLU A 229 -22.32 3.94 9.06
N ASP A 230 -21.02 3.73 8.83
CA ASP A 230 -20.52 2.88 7.76
C ASP A 230 -20.55 1.39 8.08
N ILE A 231 -20.74 1.02 9.36
CA ILE A 231 -20.83 -0.37 9.80
C ILE A 231 -21.97 -1.07 9.07
N ASN A 232 -23.17 -0.49 9.11
CA ASN A 232 -24.35 -1.09 8.51
C ASN A 232 -24.31 -1.13 6.98
N LYS A 233 -23.55 -0.24 6.36
CA LYS A 233 -23.40 -0.13 4.90
C LYS A 233 -22.37 -1.10 4.35
N PHE A 234 -21.22 -1.21 5.01
CA PHE A 234 -20.05 -1.86 4.42
C PHE A 234 -19.54 -3.09 5.17
N LEU A 235 -19.79 -3.24 6.48
CA LEU A 235 -19.24 -4.38 7.21
C LEU A 235 -19.91 -5.69 6.78
N PRO A 236 -19.17 -6.73 6.35
CA PRO A 236 -19.74 -8.01 5.93
C PRO A 236 -20.62 -8.64 7.02
N ASN A 237 -21.67 -9.36 6.64
CA ASN A 237 -22.49 -10.13 7.58
C ASN A 237 -21.70 -11.33 8.13
N ASN A 238 -20.87 -11.97 7.29
CA ASN A 238 -20.06 -13.10 7.70
C ASN A 238 -18.86 -12.64 8.57
N PRO A 239 -18.78 -13.05 9.86
CA PRO A 239 -17.70 -12.66 10.76
C PRO A 239 -16.28 -13.04 10.30
N LYS A 240 -16.16 -14.07 9.43
CA LYS A 240 -14.86 -14.49 8.85
C LYS A 240 -14.15 -13.35 8.10
N TYR A 241 -14.93 -12.47 7.45
CA TYR A 241 -14.41 -11.36 6.66
C TYR A 241 -14.35 -10.03 7.42
N ARG A 242 -14.73 -10.03 8.71
CA ARG A 242 -14.68 -8.82 9.54
C ARG A 242 -13.33 -8.61 10.18
N ARG A 243 -12.87 -7.37 10.18
CA ARG A 243 -11.73 -6.87 10.95
C ARG A 243 -12.12 -6.57 12.39
N TYR A 244 -13.39 -6.32 12.64
CA TYR A 244 -13.93 -5.79 13.89
C TYR A 244 -14.80 -6.80 14.62
N LYS A 245 -14.85 -6.68 15.95
CA LYS A 245 -15.93 -7.13 16.79
C LYS A 245 -16.96 -6.00 16.88
N VAL A 246 -18.21 -6.32 16.75
CA VAL A 246 -19.33 -5.36 16.83
C VAL A 246 -20.15 -5.70 18.07
N ARG A 247 -20.45 -4.69 18.88
CA ARG A 247 -21.31 -4.79 20.07
C ARG A 247 -22.31 -3.62 20.04
N GLY A 248 -23.55 -3.90 19.64
CA GLY A 248 -24.53 -2.85 19.36
C GLY A 248 -23.99 -1.89 18.28
N ASN A 249 -24.02 -0.61 18.56
CA ASN A 249 -23.52 0.44 17.65
C ASN A 249 -22.00 0.72 17.78
N ASN A 250 -21.28 -0.05 18.59
CA ASN A 250 -19.84 0.14 18.77
C ASN A 250 -19.05 -0.94 18.02
N PHE A 251 -17.87 -0.59 17.54
CA PHE A 251 -16.94 -1.52 16.92
C PHE A 251 -15.53 -1.33 17.46
N GLU A 252 -14.81 -2.41 17.57
CA GLU A 252 -13.42 -2.44 17.99
C GLU A 252 -12.63 -3.44 17.15
N LEU A 253 -11.34 -3.25 16.99
CA LEU A 253 -10.49 -4.22 16.32
C LEU A 253 -10.57 -5.58 17.02
N LYS A 254 -10.66 -6.67 16.26
CA LYS A 254 -10.70 -8.05 16.81
C LYS A 254 -9.56 -8.36 17.76
N TYR A 255 -8.41 -7.70 17.56
CA TYR A 255 -7.20 -7.89 18.34
C TYR A 255 -6.75 -6.54 18.88
N GLY A 256 -6.42 -6.52 20.15
CA GLY A 256 -5.98 -5.31 20.84
C GLY A 256 -4.71 -4.70 20.23
N ILE A 257 -4.54 -3.40 20.42
CA ILE A 257 -3.38 -2.66 19.95
C ILE A 257 -2.23 -2.90 20.95
N LYS A 258 -1.07 -3.31 20.40
CA LYS A 258 0.16 -3.47 21.21
C LYS A 258 1.05 -2.25 21.03
N ASN A 259 1.82 -1.88 22.08
CA ASN A 259 2.77 -0.76 22.07
C ASN A 259 4.01 -1.07 21.23
N ARG A 260 3.79 -1.41 19.98
CA ARG A 260 4.83 -1.69 18.97
C ARG A 260 4.27 -1.51 17.57
N CYS A 261 5.11 -1.07 16.64
CA CYS A 261 4.77 -0.98 15.23
C CYS A 261 6.03 -1.15 14.38
N ARG A 262 6.12 -2.24 13.63
CA ARG A 262 7.28 -2.50 12.78
C ARG A 262 7.42 -1.47 11.66
N ARG A 263 6.31 -0.99 11.08
CA ARG A 263 6.33 -0.10 9.91
C ARG A 263 7.15 1.16 10.13
N ILE A 264 7.06 1.78 11.30
CA ILE A 264 7.81 3.02 11.60
C ILE A 264 9.33 2.80 11.76
N TRP A 265 9.81 1.54 11.73
CA TRP A 265 11.23 1.17 11.60
C TRP A 265 11.57 0.67 10.19
N THR A 266 10.58 0.27 9.39
CA THR A 266 10.85 -0.46 8.15
C THR A 266 10.16 0.07 6.91
N GLN A 267 9.16 0.94 7.03
CA GLN A 267 8.29 1.31 5.91
C GLN A 267 7.63 2.69 6.10
N PRO A 268 8.40 3.79 6.05
CA PRO A 268 7.85 5.15 6.02
C PRO A 268 7.22 5.43 4.65
N VAL A 269 6.62 6.62 4.52
CA VAL A 269 6.01 7.10 3.29
C VAL A 269 6.67 8.41 2.86
N ILE A 270 6.96 8.58 1.57
CA ILE A 270 7.23 9.88 0.97
C ILE A 270 6.02 10.26 0.14
N ASN A 271 5.40 11.37 0.49
CA ASN A 271 4.24 11.93 -0.19
C ASN A 271 4.66 12.60 -1.51
N TRP A 272 3.69 12.94 -2.36
CA TRP A 272 3.93 13.49 -3.69
C TRP A 272 4.75 14.80 -3.70
N ASP A 273 4.65 15.58 -2.64
CA ASP A 273 5.35 16.86 -2.42
C ASP A 273 6.75 16.70 -1.79
N GLY A 274 7.18 15.47 -1.54
CA GLY A 274 8.46 15.16 -0.89
C GLY A 274 8.42 15.11 0.64
N GLU A 275 7.28 15.37 1.26
CA GLU A 275 7.10 15.26 2.71
C GLU A 275 7.24 13.81 3.18
N LEU A 276 8.05 13.61 4.23
CA LEU A 276 8.21 12.30 4.88
C LEU A 276 7.14 12.12 5.94
N ALA A 277 6.20 11.19 5.70
CA ALA A 277 5.18 10.78 6.66
C ALA A 277 5.63 9.53 7.43
N VAL A 278 5.23 9.43 8.69
CA VAL A 278 5.63 8.33 9.59
C VAL A 278 5.11 6.97 9.12
N CYS A 279 3.93 6.90 8.52
CA CYS A 279 3.36 5.69 7.92
C CYS A 279 2.15 6.02 7.02
N CYS A 280 1.61 5.01 6.32
CA CYS A 280 0.46 5.16 5.42
C CYS A 280 -0.89 5.49 6.10
N PHE A 281 -0.96 5.51 7.44
CA PHE A 281 -2.12 5.97 8.19
C PHE A 281 -2.05 7.47 8.50
N ASP A 282 -0.88 8.09 8.40
CA ASP A 282 -0.67 9.53 8.49
C ASP A 282 -1.01 10.19 7.14
N LYS A 283 -2.28 10.16 6.78
CA LYS A 283 -2.77 10.52 5.44
C LYS A 283 -2.67 12.02 5.17
N ASP A 284 -2.78 12.82 6.21
CA ASP A 284 -2.71 14.27 6.15
C ASP A 284 -1.34 14.84 6.56
N ASN A 285 -0.37 13.95 6.84
CA ASN A 285 0.96 14.30 7.30
C ASN A 285 0.93 15.17 8.58
N ASP A 286 0.10 14.74 9.55
CA ASP A 286 -0.06 15.44 10.83
C ASP A 286 1.22 15.42 11.67
N PHE A 287 2.06 14.38 11.50
CA PHE A 287 3.36 14.24 12.16
C PHE A 287 4.46 14.79 11.26
N LYS A 288 4.80 16.06 11.44
CA LYS A 288 5.79 16.78 10.61
C LYS A 288 7.21 16.25 10.86
N ILE A 289 7.72 15.46 9.90
CA ILE A 289 9.10 14.92 9.94
C ILE A 289 10.04 15.82 9.14
N GLY A 290 9.62 16.30 7.98
CA GLY A 290 10.35 17.18 7.08
C GLY A 290 10.30 16.70 5.62
N ASN A 291 10.91 17.48 4.73
CA ASN A 291 10.81 17.33 3.29
C ASN A 291 12.12 16.86 2.67
N ILE A 292 12.05 15.81 1.80
CA ILE A 292 13.23 15.26 1.11
C ILE A 292 13.83 16.26 0.11
N ASN A 293 13.07 17.25 -0.36
CA ASN A 293 13.58 18.28 -1.25
C ASN A 293 14.51 19.27 -0.53
N GLU A 294 14.35 19.43 0.79
CA GLU A 294 15.11 20.38 1.64
C GLU A 294 16.23 19.69 2.41
N HIS A 295 16.02 18.45 2.85
CA HIS A 295 16.92 17.70 3.72
C HIS A 295 17.30 16.36 3.12
N LEU A 296 18.43 15.79 3.58
CA LEU A 296 18.80 14.43 3.22
C LEU A 296 17.89 13.41 3.93
N PHE A 297 17.49 12.36 3.23
CA PHE A 297 16.66 11.29 3.81
C PHE A 297 17.24 10.72 5.11
N LYS A 298 18.58 10.56 5.19
CA LYS A 298 19.27 10.05 6.38
C LYS A 298 19.04 10.91 7.62
N GLU A 299 18.94 12.23 7.43
CA GLU A 299 18.72 13.22 8.51
C GLU A 299 17.27 13.14 8.98
N LEU A 300 16.32 13.16 8.05
CA LEU A 300 14.89 13.02 8.33
C LEU A 300 14.59 11.70 9.06
N TRP A 301 15.18 10.60 8.60
CA TRP A 301 14.93 9.27 9.18
C TRP A 301 15.31 9.15 10.65
N LYS A 302 16.33 9.91 11.08
CA LYS A 302 16.90 9.87 12.43
C LYS A 302 16.64 11.14 13.24
N ASN A 303 15.86 12.09 12.73
CA ASN A 303 15.63 13.36 13.42
C ASN A 303 14.79 13.20 14.71
N LYS A 304 14.76 14.27 15.49
CA LYS A 304 14.07 14.32 16.81
C LYS A 304 12.56 14.07 16.66
N SER A 305 11.92 14.60 15.61
CA SER A 305 10.48 14.41 15.39
C SER A 305 10.13 12.94 15.19
N PHE A 306 10.89 12.24 14.34
CA PHE A 306 10.65 10.81 14.12
C PHE A 306 11.03 9.95 15.32
N TYR A 307 12.09 10.33 16.07
CA TYR A 307 12.44 9.70 17.33
C TYR A 307 11.29 9.80 18.34
N ASN A 308 10.75 11.00 18.54
CA ASN A 308 9.64 11.26 19.48
C ASN A 308 8.39 10.44 19.10
N PHE A 309 8.06 10.36 17.82
CA PHE A 309 6.94 9.54 17.36
C PHE A 309 7.16 8.05 17.67
N ARG A 310 8.36 7.52 17.43
CA ARG A 310 8.71 6.13 17.79
C ARG A 310 8.61 5.90 19.30
N ALA A 311 9.07 6.83 20.13
CA ALA A 311 8.98 6.76 21.57
C ALA A 311 7.51 6.73 22.04
N GLN A 312 6.65 7.56 21.44
CA GLN A 312 5.21 7.58 21.75
C GLN A 312 4.55 6.23 21.42
N ILE A 313 4.88 5.60 20.29
CA ILE A 313 4.40 4.26 19.93
C ILE A 313 4.81 3.21 20.96
N LEU A 314 6.04 3.25 21.44
CA LEU A 314 6.54 2.29 22.43
C LEU A 314 5.91 2.50 23.82
N LYS A 315 5.56 3.75 24.15
CA LYS A 315 4.94 4.11 25.43
C LYS A 315 3.44 3.78 25.45
N ASP A 316 2.69 4.32 24.51
CA ASP A 316 1.24 4.12 24.43
C ASP A 316 0.70 4.40 23.02
N ARG A 317 0.71 3.36 22.17
CA ARG A 317 0.22 3.44 20.81
C ARG A 317 -1.29 3.70 20.73
N ALA A 318 -2.04 3.26 21.72
CA ALA A 318 -3.51 3.41 21.72
C ALA A 318 -3.95 4.87 21.90
N LYS A 319 -3.09 5.76 22.43
CA LYS A 319 -3.36 7.20 22.53
C LYS A 319 -3.19 7.97 21.23
N ILE A 320 -2.55 7.37 20.22
CA ILE A 320 -2.37 8.00 18.90
C ILE A 320 -3.61 7.71 18.06
N GLU A 321 -4.36 8.76 17.67
CA GLU A 321 -5.66 8.63 17.03
C GLU A 321 -5.61 7.77 15.78
N MET A 322 -4.70 8.03 14.83
CA MET A 322 -4.57 7.24 13.62
C MET A 322 -4.20 5.76 13.88
N CYS A 323 -3.63 5.44 15.05
CA CYS A 323 -3.26 4.07 15.40
C CYS A 323 -4.42 3.26 15.99
N LYS A 324 -5.46 3.90 16.51
CA LYS A 324 -6.61 3.22 17.14
C LYS A 324 -7.33 2.26 16.20
N ASN A 325 -7.40 2.60 14.91
CA ASN A 325 -8.04 1.81 13.87
C ASN A 325 -7.04 1.11 12.93
N CYS A 326 -5.77 1.05 13.31
CA CYS A 326 -4.73 0.46 12.48
C CYS A 326 -4.64 -1.06 12.67
N GLY A 327 -4.85 -1.80 11.58
CA GLY A 327 -4.73 -3.27 11.57
C GLY A 327 -3.29 -3.79 11.50
N GLU A 328 -2.27 -2.96 11.61
CA GLU A 328 -0.87 -3.41 11.53
C GLU A 328 -0.48 -4.24 12.75
N GLY A 329 0.11 -5.39 12.48
CA GLY A 329 0.40 -6.39 13.51
C GLY A 329 -0.77 -7.32 13.84
N ILE A 330 -1.92 -7.12 13.19
CA ILE A 330 -3.07 -8.02 13.25
C ILE A 330 -2.98 -8.96 12.05
N SER A 331 -2.77 -10.26 12.30
CA SER A 331 -2.78 -11.26 11.24
C SER A 331 -4.22 -11.61 10.87
N LEU A 332 -4.79 -10.86 9.93
CA LEU A 332 -6.04 -11.22 9.26
C LEU A 332 -5.70 -11.94 7.94
N LYS A 333 -5.17 -13.16 8.05
CA LYS A 333 -5.04 -14.03 6.89
C LYS A 333 -6.41 -14.64 6.60
N ILE A 334 -7.14 -14.05 5.68
CA ILE A 334 -8.19 -14.77 4.98
C ILE A 334 -7.44 -15.69 4.02
N LYS A 335 -7.37 -17.00 4.35
CA LYS A 335 -6.80 -17.97 3.42
C LYS A 335 -7.70 -17.98 2.19
N SER A 336 -7.22 -17.43 1.08
CA SER A 336 -7.65 -17.89 -0.24
C SER A 336 -7.19 -19.34 -0.33
N LYS A 337 -8.11 -20.25 -0.58
CA LYS A 337 -7.75 -21.63 -0.99
C LYS A 337 -7.00 -21.59 -2.30
#